data_e11162d6b96d45bbfaff1d7e191d0180
#
_entry.id   e11162d6b96d45bbfaff1d7e191d0180
#
_cell.length_a   1.000
_cell.length_b   1.000
_cell.length_c   1.000
_cell.angle_alpha   90.00
_cell.angle_beta   90.00
_cell.angle_gamma   90.00
#
_symmetry.space_group_name_H-M   'P 1'
#
loop_
_entity.id
_entity.type
_entity.pdbx_description
1 polymer ?
#
loop_
_entity_poly.entity_id
_entity_poly.type
_entity_poly.pdbx_seq_one_letter_code
_entity_poly.pdbx_strand_id
1 'polypeptide(L)'
;MKALFASLAIALLGCGSASAAASAPDLQGVWINPKGSIAVRTEACGSRLCGYVVWLSAKASADAKESGVANPIGAEVLRGYRPGADGAWHGIVYVLDMGRSFSSTLTEVDPNDLRISGCLLGNFICRSQTWHRR
;
A
#
# COMPACT_ATOMS: atom_id res chain seq x y z
N MET A 1 56.44 -32.37 -43.51
CA MET A 1 56.15 -31.04 -42.91
C MET A 1 54.71 -31.05 -42.48
N LYS A 2 54.46 -31.14 -41.16
CA LYS A 2 53.11 -31.14 -40.61
C LYS A 2 52.87 -29.78 -39.97
N ALA A 3 51.96 -29.00 -40.53
CA ALA A 3 51.52 -27.76 -39.95
C ALA A 3 50.44 -28.01 -38.92
N LEU A 4 50.72 -27.71 -37.68
CA LEU A 4 49.77 -27.75 -36.57
C LEU A 4 49.04 -26.38 -36.49
N PHE A 5 47.80 -26.36 -36.85
CA PHE A 5 46.94 -25.22 -36.60
C PHE A 5 46.37 -25.31 -35.18
N ALA A 6 46.86 -24.46 -34.31
CA ALA A 6 46.28 -24.30 -32.99
C ALA A 6 45.07 -23.37 -33.10
N SER A 7 43.88 -23.91 -32.94
CA SER A 7 42.66 -23.11 -32.86
C SER A 7 42.53 -22.51 -31.48
N LEU A 8 42.66 -21.22 -31.35
CA LEU A 8 42.43 -20.46 -30.13
C LEU A 8 40.93 -20.20 -29.99
N ALA A 9 40.25 -20.94 -29.14
CA ALA A 9 38.87 -20.70 -28.77
C ALA A 9 38.80 -19.54 -27.75
N ILE A 10 38.32 -18.37 -28.23
CA ILE A 10 38.03 -17.23 -27.34
C ILE A 10 36.65 -17.47 -26.75
N ALA A 11 36.63 -17.84 -25.44
CA ALA A 11 35.38 -17.88 -24.67
C ALA A 11 35.00 -16.46 -24.26
N LEU A 12 33.98 -15.90 -24.93
CA LEU A 12 33.33 -14.65 -24.53
C LEU A 12 32.47 -14.95 -23.30
N LEU A 13 32.99 -14.64 -22.11
CA LEU A 13 32.16 -14.56 -20.91
C LEU A 13 31.27 -13.32 -21.06
N GLY A 14 30.02 -13.53 -21.46
CA GLY A 14 29.00 -12.52 -21.37
C GLY A 14 28.65 -12.24 -19.91
N CYS A 15 29.15 -11.15 -19.35
CA CYS A 15 28.62 -10.60 -18.10
C CYS A 15 27.20 -10.13 -18.36
N GLY A 16 26.23 -11.00 -18.10
CA GLY A 16 24.83 -10.61 -17.99
C GLY A 16 24.66 -9.72 -16.77
N SER A 17 24.54 -8.41 -16.98
CA SER A 17 24.13 -7.49 -15.93
C SER A 17 22.69 -7.82 -15.57
N ALA A 18 22.49 -8.55 -14.46
CA ALA A 18 21.18 -8.68 -13.87
C ALA A 18 20.79 -7.31 -13.32
N SER A 19 19.91 -6.62 -14.04
CA SER A 19 19.22 -5.44 -13.50
C SER A 19 18.39 -5.88 -12.32
N ALA A 20 18.81 -5.52 -11.09
CA ALA A 20 17.97 -5.67 -9.92
C ALA A 20 16.74 -4.78 -10.14
N ALA A 21 15.57 -5.38 -10.39
CA ALA A 21 14.31 -4.65 -10.38
C ALA A 21 14.16 -4.03 -8.99
N ALA A 22 13.93 -2.69 -8.93
CA ALA A 22 13.58 -2.04 -7.69
C ALA A 22 12.37 -2.76 -7.10
N SER A 23 12.49 -3.31 -5.89
CA SER A 23 11.36 -3.95 -5.20
C SER A 23 10.26 -2.92 -5.04
N ALA A 24 9.02 -3.33 -5.33
CA ALA A 24 7.85 -2.51 -5.02
C ALA A 24 7.84 -2.18 -3.52
N PRO A 25 7.39 -0.98 -3.12
CA PRO A 25 7.30 -0.61 -1.72
C PRO A 25 6.50 -1.66 -0.95
N ASP A 26 7.00 -2.09 0.20
CA ASP A 26 6.27 -2.99 1.08
C ASP A 26 5.31 -2.18 1.95
N LEU A 27 4.07 -2.10 1.52
CA LEU A 27 3.01 -1.41 2.25
C LEU A 27 2.30 -2.31 3.26
N GLN A 28 2.73 -3.56 3.43
CA GLN A 28 2.16 -4.46 4.43
C GLN A 28 2.65 -4.08 5.83
N GLY A 29 1.78 -4.18 6.80
CA GLY A 29 2.09 -3.89 8.20
C GLY A 29 0.93 -3.23 8.92
N VAL A 30 1.20 -2.73 10.12
CA VAL A 30 0.22 -2.02 10.93
C VAL A 30 0.53 -0.52 10.89
N TRP A 31 -0.47 0.27 10.60
CA TRP A 31 -0.38 1.70 10.45
C TRP A 31 -1.36 2.38 11.40
N ILE A 32 -0.91 3.47 12.05
CA ILE A 32 -1.76 4.27 12.93
C ILE A 32 -1.96 5.67 12.34
N ASN A 33 -3.18 6.18 12.42
CA ASN A 33 -3.53 7.50 11.94
C ASN A 33 -2.92 8.62 12.80
N PRO A 34 -2.85 9.88 12.30
CA PRO A 34 -2.24 11.00 13.04
C PRO A 34 -2.86 11.26 14.41
N LYS A 35 -4.17 11.01 14.55
CA LYS A 35 -4.88 11.18 15.83
C LYS A 35 -4.60 10.08 16.85
N GLY A 36 -3.94 8.98 16.42
CA GLY A 36 -3.74 7.82 17.27
C GLY A 36 -5.05 7.13 17.65
N SER A 37 -6.07 7.21 16.81
CA SER A 37 -7.42 6.72 17.11
C SER A 37 -7.81 5.44 16.38
N ILE A 38 -7.10 5.10 15.31
CA ILE A 38 -7.32 3.87 14.54
C ILE A 38 -5.99 3.28 14.09
N ALA A 39 -5.85 1.97 14.23
CA ALA A 39 -4.77 1.21 13.63
C ALA A 39 -5.34 0.21 12.61
N VAL A 40 -4.71 0.15 11.44
CA VAL A 40 -5.10 -0.68 10.31
C VAL A 40 -3.94 -1.57 9.93
N ARG A 41 -4.20 -2.87 9.78
CA ARG A 41 -3.27 -3.81 9.20
C ARG A 41 -3.52 -3.91 7.70
N THR A 42 -2.49 -3.64 6.92
CA THR A 42 -2.49 -3.85 5.47
C THR A 42 -1.85 -5.17 5.13
N GLU A 43 -2.42 -5.85 4.16
CA GLU A 43 -1.94 -7.15 3.69
C GLU A 43 -2.27 -7.35 2.21
N ALA A 44 -1.52 -8.23 1.56
CA ALA A 44 -1.83 -8.64 0.19
C ALA A 44 -3.16 -9.43 0.17
N CYS A 45 -4.05 -9.02 -0.73
CA CYS A 45 -5.30 -9.73 -1.04
C CYS A 45 -5.31 -10.06 -2.54
N GLY A 46 -4.68 -11.18 -2.91
CA GLY A 46 -4.34 -11.49 -4.29
C GLY A 46 -3.28 -10.52 -4.82
N SER A 47 -3.50 -9.93 -6.00
CA SER A 47 -2.62 -8.91 -6.59
C SER A 47 -2.88 -7.49 -6.06
N ARG A 48 -3.76 -7.35 -5.08
CA ARG A 48 -4.19 -6.09 -4.49
C ARG A 48 -3.70 -5.95 -3.06
N LEU A 49 -3.85 -4.76 -2.50
CA LEU A 49 -3.63 -4.47 -1.10
C LEU A 49 -4.95 -4.14 -0.43
N CYS A 50 -5.21 -4.79 0.71
CA CYS A 50 -6.38 -4.56 1.56
C CYS A 50 -5.95 -4.15 2.96
N GLY A 51 -6.82 -3.45 3.69
CA GLY A 51 -6.54 -3.05 5.05
C GLY A 51 -7.73 -3.24 5.97
N TYR A 52 -7.46 -3.78 7.16
CA TYR A 52 -8.45 -4.14 8.16
C TYR A 52 -8.17 -3.45 9.48
N VAL A 53 -9.21 -2.97 10.15
CA VAL A 53 -9.07 -2.35 11.47
C VAL A 53 -8.62 -3.40 12.48
N VAL A 54 -7.52 -3.14 13.17
CA VAL A 54 -7.00 -3.99 14.25
C VAL A 54 -7.11 -3.35 15.62
N TRP A 55 -7.28 -2.05 15.67
CA TRP A 55 -7.46 -1.32 16.92
C TRP A 55 -8.19 0.00 16.71
N LEU A 56 -9.00 0.39 17.70
CA LEU A 56 -9.71 1.67 17.76
C LEU A 56 -9.65 2.23 19.17
N SER A 57 -9.54 3.55 19.30
CA SER A 57 -9.83 4.22 20.58
C SER A 57 -11.31 4.05 20.95
N ALA A 58 -11.63 4.24 22.23
CA ALA A 58 -13.02 4.15 22.69
C ALA A 58 -13.94 5.12 21.95
N LYS A 59 -13.45 6.36 21.70
CA LYS A 59 -14.20 7.36 20.94
C LYS A 59 -14.39 6.94 19.48
N ALA A 60 -13.34 6.50 18.79
CA ALA A 60 -13.44 6.06 17.41
C ALA A 60 -14.36 4.85 17.24
N SER A 61 -14.36 3.94 18.20
CA SER A 61 -15.29 2.81 18.23
C SER A 61 -16.74 3.26 18.37
N ALA A 62 -17.00 4.21 19.28
CA ALA A 62 -18.34 4.78 19.48
C ALA A 62 -18.83 5.52 18.22
N ASP A 63 -17.98 6.36 17.62
CA ASP A 63 -18.29 7.10 16.40
C ASP A 63 -18.62 6.16 15.23
N ALA A 64 -17.86 5.06 15.08
CA ALA A 64 -18.11 4.05 14.06
C ALA A 64 -19.47 3.36 14.25
N LYS A 65 -19.80 2.98 15.47
CA LYS A 65 -21.08 2.35 15.79
C LYS A 65 -22.26 3.31 15.57
N GLU A 66 -22.10 4.56 15.94
CA GLU A 66 -23.08 5.62 15.68
C GLU A 66 -23.34 5.82 14.18
N SER A 67 -22.31 5.66 13.35
CA SER A 67 -22.41 5.71 11.88
C SER A 67 -22.92 4.42 11.25
N GLY A 68 -23.34 3.43 12.04
CA GLY A 68 -23.94 2.18 11.57
C GLY A 68 -22.97 1.01 11.41
N VAL A 69 -21.71 1.14 11.85
CA VAL A 69 -20.73 0.05 11.81
C VAL A 69 -20.77 -0.68 13.17
N ALA A 70 -21.52 -1.79 13.23
CA ALA A 70 -21.74 -2.51 14.48
C ALA A 70 -20.47 -3.16 15.04
N ASN A 71 -19.60 -3.69 14.18
CA ASN A 71 -18.38 -4.39 14.53
C ASN A 71 -17.19 -3.75 13.79
N PRO A 72 -16.66 -2.62 14.29
CA PRO A 72 -15.62 -1.89 13.59
C PRO A 72 -14.25 -2.59 13.59
N ILE A 73 -13.92 -3.38 14.62
CA ILE A 73 -12.71 -4.22 14.63
C ILE A 73 -12.86 -5.32 13.59
N GLY A 74 -11.86 -5.46 12.71
CA GLY A 74 -11.88 -6.39 11.58
C GLY A 74 -12.58 -5.85 10.34
N ALA A 75 -13.18 -4.65 10.39
CA ALA A 75 -13.78 -4.03 9.21
C ALA A 75 -12.72 -3.73 8.14
N GLU A 76 -13.03 -4.06 6.89
CA GLU A 76 -12.18 -3.72 5.75
C GLU A 76 -12.37 -2.26 5.38
N VAL A 77 -11.36 -1.44 5.70
CA VAL A 77 -11.39 0.01 5.47
C VAL A 77 -10.57 0.44 4.26
N LEU A 78 -9.57 -0.35 3.86
CA LEU A 78 -8.81 -0.14 2.63
C LEU A 78 -9.14 -1.29 1.67
N ARG A 79 -9.74 -0.97 0.53
CA ARG A 79 -10.34 -1.97 -0.36
C ARG A 79 -9.72 -1.94 -1.73
N GLY A 80 -9.17 -3.09 -2.14
CA GLY A 80 -8.80 -3.38 -3.51
C GLY A 80 -7.79 -2.43 -4.13
N TYR A 81 -6.80 -1.96 -3.38
CA TYR A 81 -5.78 -1.06 -3.90
C TYR A 81 -4.88 -1.76 -4.89
N ARG A 82 -4.63 -1.10 -6.02
CA ARG A 82 -3.76 -1.58 -7.10
C ARG A 82 -2.67 -0.55 -7.38
N PRO A 83 -1.45 -1.00 -7.69
CA PRO A 83 -0.39 -0.08 -8.09
C PRO A 83 -0.76 0.61 -9.40
N GLY A 84 -0.61 1.94 -9.44
CA GLY A 84 -0.78 2.76 -10.64
C GLY A 84 0.54 3.06 -11.31
N ALA A 85 0.47 3.56 -12.55
CA ALA A 85 1.64 3.99 -13.31
C ALA A 85 2.35 5.21 -12.69
N ASP A 86 1.66 5.96 -11.83
CA ASP A 86 2.16 7.11 -11.08
C ASP A 86 2.96 6.74 -9.81
N GLY A 87 3.12 5.44 -9.52
CA GLY A 87 3.77 4.95 -8.31
C GLY A 87 2.88 4.96 -7.06
N ALA A 88 1.66 5.46 -7.15
CA ALA A 88 0.67 5.39 -6.08
C ALA A 88 -0.22 4.15 -6.24
N TRP A 89 -0.79 3.70 -5.13
CA TRP A 89 -1.81 2.65 -5.12
C TRP A 89 -3.19 3.27 -5.11
N HIS A 90 -4.08 2.82 -5.97
CA HIS A 90 -5.43 3.36 -6.14
C HIS A 90 -6.48 2.34 -5.71
N GLY A 91 -7.41 2.77 -4.89
CA GLY A 91 -8.48 1.94 -4.36
C GLY A 91 -9.57 2.74 -3.71
N ILE A 92 -10.26 2.11 -2.77
CA ILE A 92 -11.37 2.69 -2.03
C ILE A 92 -11.04 2.69 -0.54
N VAL A 93 -11.24 3.82 0.12
CA VAL A 93 -11.22 3.92 1.58
C VAL A 93 -12.65 3.99 2.12
N TYR A 94 -12.93 3.18 3.14
CA TYR A 94 -14.16 3.26 3.91
C TYR A 94 -13.90 4.03 5.21
N VAL A 95 -14.59 5.14 5.39
CA VAL A 95 -14.42 6.04 6.55
C VAL A 95 -15.45 5.67 7.61
N LEU A 96 -15.00 5.09 8.72
CA LEU A 96 -15.86 4.49 9.73
C LEU A 96 -16.81 5.47 10.41
N ASP A 97 -16.33 6.66 10.77
CA ASP A 97 -17.12 7.70 11.43
C ASP A 97 -18.11 8.41 10.50
N MET A 98 -17.95 8.25 9.22
CA MET A 98 -18.89 8.76 8.20
C MET A 98 -19.80 7.67 7.64
N GLY A 99 -19.44 6.38 7.81
CA GLY A 99 -20.16 5.25 7.22
C GLY A 99 -20.18 5.30 5.69
N ARG A 100 -19.14 5.85 5.05
CA ARG A 100 -19.08 6.09 3.60
C ARG A 100 -17.73 5.71 3.02
N SER A 101 -17.75 5.39 1.73
CA SER A 101 -16.57 5.06 0.94
C SER A 101 -16.20 6.18 -0.02
N PHE A 102 -14.90 6.35 -0.26
CA PHE A 102 -14.34 7.34 -1.17
C PHE A 102 -13.23 6.74 -2.01
N SER A 103 -13.05 7.27 -3.22
CA SER A 103 -11.85 6.98 -4.02
C SER A 103 -10.62 7.47 -3.26
N SER A 104 -9.56 6.68 -3.27
CA SER A 104 -8.40 6.93 -2.44
C SER A 104 -7.11 6.47 -3.10
N THR A 105 -6.02 7.12 -2.71
CA THR A 105 -4.67 6.72 -3.07
C THR A 105 -3.83 6.48 -1.83
N LEU A 106 -2.92 5.50 -1.92
CA LEU A 106 -1.88 5.24 -0.95
C LEU A 106 -0.54 5.53 -1.60
N THR A 107 0.32 6.26 -0.90
CA THR A 107 1.68 6.57 -1.36
C THR A 107 2.65 6.35 -0.22
N GLU A 108 3.69 5.55 -0.44
CA GLU A 108 4.79 5.45 0.51
C GLU A 108 5.55 6.77 0.54
N VAL A 109 5.63 7.41 1.70
CA VAL A 109 6.47 8.59 1.92
C VAL A 109 7.89 8.14 2.24
N ASP A 110 8.00 7.18 3.15
CA ASP A 110 9.21 6.45 3.52
C ASP A 110 8.79 5.08 4.10
N PRO A 111 9.71 4.18 4.49
CA PRO A 111 9.34 2.85 4.99
C PRO A 111 8.43 2.85 6.23
N ASN A 112 8.38 3.94 6.98
CA ASN A 112 7.59 4.08 8.20
C ASN A 112 6.37 5.00 8.08
N ASP A 113 6.22 5.68 6.94
CA ASP A 113 5.16 6.65 6.71
C ASP A 113 4.41 6.38 5.42
N LEU A 114 3.10 6.31 5.54
CA LEU A 114 2.16 6.04 4.46
C LEU A 114 1.19 7.22 4.34
N ARG A 115 1.14 7.86 3.19
CA ARG A 115 0.13 8.89 2.91
C ARG A 115 -1.12 8.26 2.34
N ILE A 116 -2.25 8.56 2.96
CA ILE A 116 -3.58 8.17 2.51
C ILE A 116 -4.30 9.43 2.08
N SER A 117 -4.75 9.48 0.84
CA SER A 117 -5.55 10.57 0.31
C SER A 117 -6.92 10.04 -0.10
N GLY A 118 -7.97 10.74 0.29
CA GLY A 118 -9.34 10.45 -0.13
C GLY A 118 -9.93 11.67 -0.81
N CYS A 119 -10.70 11.47 -1.89
CA CYS A 119 -11.31 12.53 -2.67
C CYS A 119 -12.82 12.43 -2.67
N LEU A 120 -13.48 13.57 -2.43
CA LEU A 120 -14.92 13.77 -2.57
C LEU A 120 -15.22 14.34 -3.96
N LEU A 121 -16.39 14.05 -4.52
CA LEU A 121 -16.85 14.62 -5.80
C LEU A 121 -15.82 14.45 -6.94
N GLY A 122 -15.41 13.22 -7.22
CA GLY A 122 -14.33 12.95 -8.16
C GLY A 122 -12.98 13.37 -7.58
N ASN A 123 -12.26 14.25 -8.29
CA ASN A 123 -10.92 14.70 -7.84
C ASN A 123 -10.92 16.14 -7.32
N PHE A 124 -12.08 16.72 -7.00
CA PHE A 124 -12.18 18.15 -6.65
C PHE A 124 -11.83 18.49 -5.21
N ILE A 125 -12.20 17.65 -4.25
CA ILE A 125 -11.92 17.89 -2.84
C ILE A 125 -11.22 16.67 -2.29
N CYS A 126 -9.90 16.78 -2.10
CA CYS A 126 -9.08 15.72 -1.57
C CYS A 126 -8.54 16.10 -0.20
N ARG A 127 -8.50 15.13 0.72
CA ARG A 127 -7.85 15.24 2.02
C ARG A 127 -6.82 14.15 2.16
N SER A 128 -5.66 14.51 2.70
CA SER A 128 -4.56 13.59 2.93
C SER A 128 -4.22 13.50 4.40
N GLN A 129 -3.81 12.30 4.82
CA GLN A 129 -3.26 12.04 6.14
C GLN A 129 -1.99 11.22 5.98
N THR A 130 -1.00 11.45 6.82
CA THR A 130 0.18 10.59 6.92
C THR A 130 0.01 9.66 8.12
N TRP A 131 0.00 8.37 7.84
CA TRP A 131 -0.10 7.31 8.83
C TRP A 131 1.28 6.75 9.10
N HIS A 132 1.56 6.42 10.35
CA HIS A 132 2.86 5.93 10.79
C HIS A 132 2.81 4.43 11.04
N ARG A 133 3.90 3.75 10.71
CA ARG A 133 4.07 2.32 11.01
C ARG A 133 4.13 2.13 12.54
N ARG A 134 3.42 1.14 13.03
CA ARG A 134 3.35 0.80 14.45
C ARG A 134 4.23 -0.41 14.76
#